data_7a04b82e12ef03a122ee21bfa198efef
#
_entry.id   7a04b82e12ef03a122ee21bfa198efef
#
_cell.length_a   1.000
_cell.length_b   1.000
_cell.length_c   1.000
_cell.angle_alpha   90.00
_cell.angle_beta   90.00
_cell.angle_gamma   90.00
#
_symmetry.space_group_name_H-M   'P 1'
#
loop_
_entity.id
_entity.type
_entity.pdbx_description
1 polymer ?
#
loop_
_entity_poly.entity_id
_entity_poly.type
_entity_poly.pdbx_seq_one_letter_code
_entity_poly.pdbx_strand_id
1 'polypeptide(L)'
;MTYSFALTLKKMKERPLLRGHASILASRVFKRCAAKCHLGAVLSLTLVAALGMLARTYATEAPDASAVAASGVAVAVRSASEDANALPATTGYVWSASRSGSMLRLRGLAPSEEDRRTVLGMVKAHFADLEVEDRLKITEGGPPREQWLGAVSFGLKQLSHLKQGSARLLNTGLKVDGEARSASDFVEVEKALSGPLPTGLIVLNDHVRPPLADPYVFGASLGPNALVLTGTVPSEDRRKELKDLARRLFERPMLDDQMQLGSGAPKDWNDAVEAALKALSRLDSGRIALSGLAVTIEGLAPDKGTAVAVSYQLKRDLPALFSSSESIKWKEADVTGRAGMLLAPQSKDGDTDSGTATGAPPSVHLKTAHGGS
;
A
#
# COMPACT_ATOMS: atom_id res chain seq x y z
N MET A 1 14.02 -32.38 -43.77
CA MET A 1 14.56 -33.52 -43.02
C MET A 1 13.94 -33.55 -41.66
N THR A 2 13.01 -34.42 -41.50
CA THR A 2 12.28 -34.86 -40.34
C THR A 2 13.19 -35.56 -39.33
N TYR A 3 13.04 -35.31 -38.01
CA TYR A 3 13.09 -36.39 -37.01
C TYR A 3 12.38 -35.94 -35.72
N SER A 4 11.33 -36.62 -35.49
CA SER A 4 10.50 -36.84 -34.32
C SER A 4 11.28 -37.60 -33.23
N PHE A 5 11.12 -37.28 -31.96
CA PHE A 5 11.26 -38.23 -30.86
C PHE A 5 10.22 -37.97 -29.77
N ALA A 6 9.32 -38.88 -29.71
CA ALA A 6 8.30 -39.03 -28.68
C ALA A 6 8.70 -40.10 -27.66
N LEU A 7 8.09 -40.04 -26.48
CA LEU A 7 7.88 -41.05 -25.44
C LEU A 7 9.07 -41.57 -24.60
N THR A 8 8.97 -41.34 -23.28
CA THR A 8 8.94 -42.48 -22.35
C THR A 8 8.22 -42.10 -21.05
N LEU A 9 6.98 -42.50 -20.91
CA LEU A 9 6.24 -42.74 -19.68
C LEU A 9 6.67 -44.08 -19.09
N LYS A 10 7.07 -44.13 -17.80
CA LYS A 10 7.08 -45.38 -17.01
C LYS A 10 6.94 -45.02 -15.54
N LYS A 11 5.75 -45.06 -15.00
CA LYS A 11 5.06 -46.05 -14.17
C LYS A 11 5.91 -46.66 -13.04
N MET A 12 5.64 -46.28 -11.80
CA MET A 12 5.74 -47.07 -10.55
C MET A 12 4.77 -46.39 -9.57
N LYS A 13 3.79 -46.92 -9.24
CA LYS A 13 2.92 -47.92 -8.60
C LYS A 13 3.38 -48.29 -7.19
N GLU A 14 2.56 -47.84 -6.21
CA GLU A 14 2.04 -48.48 -4.99
C GLU A 14 2.91 -48.85 -3.78
N ARG A 15 2.56 -48.18 -2.65
CA ARG A 15 2.15 -48.71 -1.31
C ARG A 15 3.24 -49.03 -0.26
N PRO A 16 2.90 -49.19 1.07
CA PRO A 16 1.79 -48.69 1.86
C PRO A 16 2.16 -48.12 3.28
N LEU A 17 1.17 -47.51 3.93
CA LEU A 17 0.87 -47.36 5.36
C LEU A 17 1.84 -47.94 6.40
N LEU A 18 2.28 -47.08 7.34
CA LEU A 18 2.49 -47.46 8.74
C LEU A 18 1.92 -46.38 9.68
N ARG A 19 0.87 -46.82 10.43
CA ARG A 19 0.34 -46.17 11.64
C ARG A 19 1.38 -46.26 12.77
N GLY A 20 1.47 -45.22 13.60
CA GLY A 20 2.20 -45.31 14.87
C GLY A 20 2.15 -43.99 15.64
N HIS A 21 1.18 -43.87 16.49
CA HIS A 21 1.15 -43.19 17.80
C HIS A 21 2.35 -42.31 18.20
N ALA A 22 2.11 -41.01 18.42
CA ALA A 22 2.63 -40.27 19.58
C ALA A 22 1.73 -39.07 19.82
N SER A 23 0.74 -39.29 20.61
CA SER A 23 -0.08 -38.32 21.36
C SER A 23 0.69 -37.90 22.61
N ILE A 24 0.39 -36.67 23.12
CA ILE A 24 0.70 -36.20 24.47
C ILE A 24 2.14 -35.66 24.64
N LEU A 25 2.31 -34.33 24.50
CA LEU A 25 3.08 -33.44 25.39
C LEU A 25 3.18 -32.01 24.82
N ALA A 26 2.10 -31.23 24.89
CA ALA A 26 2.16 -29.77 24.74
C ALA A 26 0.96 -29.11 25.41
N SER A 27 0.85 -29.29 26.70
CA SER A 27 -0.17 -28.61 27.53
C SER A 27 0.38 -28.39 28.91
N ARG A 28 1.27 -27.42 29.08
CA ARG A 28 1.66 -26.80 30.37
C ARG A 28 2.79 -25.78 30.21
N VAL A 29 2.58 -24.66 29.53
CA VAL A 29 3.33 -23.41 29.79
C VAL A 29 2.51 -22.21 29.25
N PHE A 30 1.29 -22.02 29.74
CA PHE A 30 0.56 -20.77 29.49
C PHE A 30 -0.41 -20.46 30.63
N LYS A 31 0.12 -20.42 31.86
CA LYS A 31 -0.58 -19.84 33.01
C LYS A 31 0.47 -19.36 34.01
N ARG A 32 0.97 -18.13 33.87
CA ARG A 32 1.57 -17.30 34.93
C ARG A 32 2.16 -16.05 34.32
N CYS A 33 1.33 -15.04 34.01
CA CYS A 33 1.69 -13.61 33.93
C CYS A 33 0.41 -12.78 33.74
N ALA A 34 -0.49 -12.91 34.73
CA ALA A 34 -1.63 -12.01 34.88
C ALA A 34 -1.85 -11.72 36.36
N ALA A 35 -0.91 -11.04 37.00
CA ALA A 35 -1.10 -10.38 38.29
C ALA A 35 0.14 -9.57 38.62
N LYS A 36 0.21 -8.30 38.19
CA LYS A 36 0.97 -7.19 38.81
C LYS A 36 1.04 -6.00 37.80
N CYS A 37 -0.07 -5.32 37.63
CA CYS A 37 -0.11 -3.94 37.09
C CYS A 37 -1.38 -3.24 37.57
N HIS A 38 -1.56 -3.17 38.91
CA HIS A 38 -2.47 -2.24 39.53
C HIS A 38 -1.77 -1.70 40.80
N LEU A 39 -0.87 -0.74 40.60
CA LEU A 39 -0.46 0.26 41.59
C LEU A 39 0.52 1.23 40.94
N GLY A 40 0.02 2.32 40.37
CA GLY A 40 0.87 3.33 39.74
C GLY A 40 0.14 4.48 39.03
N ALA A 41 -1.10 4.73 39.44
CA ALA A 41 -1.90 5.82 38.83
C ALA A 41 -2.53 6.75 39.88
N VAL A 42 -1.80 7.14 40.92
CA VAL A 42 -2.24 8.18 41.86
C VAL A 42 -1.04 8.96 42.44
N LEU A 43 -0.12 9.44 41.61
CA LEU A 43 0.91 10.39 42.06
C LEU A 43 1.49 11.23 40.91
N SER A 44 0.69 11.89 40.14
CA SER A 44 1.16 12.86 39.12
C SER A 44 0.18 14.00 38.90
N LEU A 45 -0.53 14.47 39.91
CA LEU A 45 -1.45 15.61 39.79
C LEU A 45 -1.19 16.73 40.80
N THR A 46 0.01 16.88 41.33
CA THR A 46 0.34 17.96 42.29
C THR A 46 1.66 18.67 42.02
N LEU A 47 2.16 18.72 40.81
CA LEU A 47 3.40 19.48 40.51
C LEU A 47 3.27 20.47 39.30
N VAL A 48 2.11 20.98 39.00
CA VAL A 48 1.92 22.02 37.95
C VAL A 48 1.41 23.35 38.54
N ALA A 49 1.23 23.48 39.85
CA ALA A 49 0.72 24.72 40.47
C ALA A 49 1.79 25.59 41.13
N ALA A 50 3.08 25.34 41.01
CA ALA A 50 4.14 26.11 41.69
C ALA A 50 5.16 26.82 40.80
N LEU A 51 4.97 26.94 39.50
CA LEU A 51 5.89 27.67 38.60
C LEU A 51 5.23 28.87 37.85
N GLY A 52 4.14 29.42 38.39
CA GLY A 52 3.39 30.49 37.77
C GLY A 52 3.55 31.88 38.43
N MET A 53 4.50 32.09 39.34
CA MET A 53 4.66 33.35 40.07
C MET A 53 6.11 33.79 40.27
N LEU A 54 6.90 33.92 39.19
CA LEU A 54 8.19 34.63 39.26
C LEU A 54 8.60 35.17 37.85
N ALA A 55 7.73 35.95 37.23
CA ALA A 55 8.08 36.73 36.02
C ALA A 55 7.34 38.07 36.02
N ARG A 56 7.63 38.86 37.03
CA ARG A 56 7.30 40.32 36.99
C ARG A 56 8.35 41.00 37.86
N THR A 57 9.26 41.65 37.21
CA THR A 57 10.05 42.83 37.54
C THR A 57 11.37 42.78 36.81
N TYR A 58 11.49 43.51 35.75
CA TYR A 58 12.67 44.28 35.28
C TYR A 58 12.27 44.92 33.95
N ALA A 59 11.56 46.00 34.07
CA ALA A 59 11.49 47.05 33.06
C ALA A 59 12.36 48.22 33.53
N THR A 60 12.89 48.96 32.58
CA THR A 60 13.71 50.18 32.65
C THR A 60 15.23 49.92 32.69
N GLU A 61 15.94 50.22 31.63
CA GLU A 61 16.49 51.56 31.30
C GLU A 61 17.25 51.48 29.96
N ALA A 62 16.94 52.31 29.02
CA ALA A 62 17.73 52.66 27.88
C ALA A 62 18.65 53.83 28.25
N PRO A 63 19.89 53.89 27.80
CA PRO A 63 20.52 55.14 27.53
C PRO A 63 20.90 55.35 26.05
N ASP A 64 20.81 56.56 25.68
CA ASP A 64 20.92 57.23 24.42
C ASP A 64 22.18 56.98 23.57
N ALA A 65 21.97 57.26 22.30
CA ALA A 65 22.95 57.31 21.23
C ALA A 65 24.08 58.34 21.48
N SER A 66 25.31 57.98 21.09
CA SER A 66 26.21 58.89 20.40
C SER A 66 27.38 58.15 19.73
N ALA A 67 27.39 58.25 18.42
CA ALA A 67 28.50 58.32 17.48
C ALA A 67 29.92 57.90 17.93
N VAL A 68 30.51 56.90 17.26
CA VAL A 68 31.92 56.96 16.81
C VAL A 68 32.06 56.15 15.50
N ALA A 69 32.67 56.83 14.58
CA ALA A 69 33.21 56.57 13.26
C ALA A 69 33.58 55.14 12.83
N ALA A 70 33.30 54.94 11.59
CA ALA A 70 33.89 54.10 10.56
C ALA A 70 35.29 53.46 10.88
N SER A 71 35.30 52.12 10.83
CA SER A 71 36.46 51.37 10.32
C SER A 71 35.91 50.19 9.53
N GLY A 72 36.09 50.23 8.21
CA GLY A 72 35.70 49.21 7.29
C GLY A 72 36.50 47.91 7.53
N VAL A 73 35.81 46.87 7.92
CA VAL A 73 36.28 45.53 7.73
C VAL A 73 35.27 44.88 6.77
N ALA A 74 35.69 44.80 5.52
CA ALA A 74 35.02 43.99 4.53
C ALA A 74 35.09 42.54 5.00
N VAL A 75 34.07 42.04 5.69
CA VAL A 75 33.84 40.62 5.90
C VAL A 75 33.44 40.05 4.55
N ALA A 76 34.41 39.41 3.88
CA ALA A 76 34.14 38.60 2.73
C ALA A 76 33.09 37.53 3.15
N VAL A 77 31.88 37.70 2.73
CA VAL A 77 30.87 36.63 2.74
C VAL A 77 31.37 35.59 1.75
N ARG A 78 32.22 34.68 2.26
CA ARG A 78 32.45 33.41 1.55
C ARG A 78 31.14 32.66 1.57
N SER A 79 30.56 32.55 0.39
CA SER A 79 29.46 31.63 0.10
C SER A 79 29.80 30.24 0.59
N ALA A 80 29.29 29.91 1.78
CA ALA A 80 29.33 28.56 2.35
C ALA A 80 28.21 27.74 1.68
N SER A 81 28.42 27.37 0.43
CA SER A 81 27.49 26.52 -0.31
C SER A 81 28.20 25.45 -1.15
N GLU A 82 29.31 24.88 -0.65
CA GLU A 82 29.95 23.73 -1.35
C GLU A 82 30.40 22.58 -0.46
N ASP A 83 30.20 22.57 0.85
CA ASP A 83 30.68 21.49 1.72
C ASP A 83 29.59 20.79 2.57
N ALA A 84 28.32 20.85 2.19
CA ALA A 84 27.26 20.10 2.90
C ALA A 84 27.33 18.56 2.69
N ASN A 85 28.40 18.07 2.08
CA ASN A 85 28.63 16.61 1.87
C ASN A 85 30.01 16.14 2.35
N ALA A 86 30.63 16.86 3.28
CA ALA A 86 31.79 16.37 4.02
C ALA A 86 31.26 15.21 4.89
N LEU A 87 31.75 13.98 4.60
CA LEU A 87 31.57 12.83 5.48
C LEU A 87 31.99 13.25 6.88
N PRO A 88 31.17 13.07 7.94
CA PRO A 88 31.66 13.26 9.31
C PRO A 88 32.90 12.39 9.47
N ALA A 89 33.92 12.88 10.21
CA ALA A 89 35.16 12.16 10.52
C ALA A 89 34.79 10.90 11.32
N THR A 90 34.28 9.89 10.64
CA THR A 90 34.03 8.56 11.17
C THR A 90 35.36 7.83 11.11
N THR A 91 35.90 7.46 12.27
CA THR A 91 37.05 6.59 12.42
C THR A 91 36.71 5.20 11.84
N GLY A 92 36.75 5.03 10.52
CA GLY A 92 36.42 3.78 9.86
C GLY A 92 36.68 3.80 8.37
N TYR A 93 36.75 2.63 7.75
CA TYR A 93 36.93 2.46 6.33
C TYR A 93 35.58 2.67 5.61
N VAL A 94 35.44 3.80 4.92
CA VAL A 94 34.18 4.23 4.31
C VAL A 94 34.22 4.09 2.80
N TRP A 95 33.18 3.50 2.23
CA TRP A 95 32.89 3.49 0.80
C TRP A 95 31.42 3.85 0.55
N SER A 96 31.13 4.52 -0.55
CA SER A 96 29.77 4.81 -0.93
C SER A 96 29.60 4.92 -2.44
N ALA A 97 28.43 4.47 -2.92
CA ALA A 97 27.93 4.73 -4.25
C ALA A 97 26.58 5.43 -4.14
N SER A 98 26.34 6.46 -4.94
CA SER A 98 25.07 7.18 -4.98
C SER A 98 24.62 7.37 -6.41
N ARG A 99 23.32 7.08 -6.65
CA ARG A 99 22.65 7.25 -7.95
C ARG A 99 21.68 8.41 -7.88
N SER A 100 21.79 9.34 -8.84
CA SER A 100 20.85 10.47 -8.99
C SER A 100 20.68 10.74 -10.49
N GLY A 101 19.46 10.52 -11.02
CA GLY A 101 19.18 10.63 -12.43
C GLY A 101 20.08 9.71 -13.28
N SER A 102 20.82 10.28 -14.24
CA SER A 102 21.76 9.59 -15.12
C SER A 102 23.19 9.48 -14.56
N MET A 103 23.44 9.94 -13.32
CA MET A 103 24.77 9.96 -12.71
C MET A 103 24.90 8.95 -11.60
N LEU A 104 26.01 8.22 -11.58
CA LEU A 104 26.47 7.39 -10.48
C LEU A 104 27.78 7.97 -9.93
N ARG A 105 27.80 8.29 -8.65
CA ARG A 105 28.98 8.84 -7.99
C ARG A 105 29.53 7.84 -6.98
N LEU A 106 30.83 7.53 -7.10
CA LEU A 106 31.58 6.73 -6.15
C LEU A 106 32.44 7.62 -5.27
N ARG A 107 32.44 7.40 -3.96
CA ARG A 107 33.23 8.15 -2.98
C ARG A 107 33.76 7.23 -1.89
N GLY A 108 34.85 7.64 -1.26
CA GLY A 108 35.42 6.95 -0.12
C GLY A 108 36.74 6.27 -0.44
N LEU A 109 36.99 5.12 0.18
CA LEU A 109 38.28 4.44 0.17
C LEU A 109 38.22 3.13 -0.62
N ALA A 110 39.30 2.81 -1.32
CA ALA A 110 39.56 1.50 -1.94
C ALA A 110 40.91 0.97 -1.46
N PRO A 111 41.05 -0.34 -1.19
CA PRO A 111 42.28 -0.89 -0.62
C PRO A 111 43.49 -0.82 -1.58
N SER A 112 43.22 -0.96 -2.88
CA SER A 112 44.25 -0.93 -3.91
C SER A 112 43.70 -0.37 -5.23
N GLU A 113 44.61 -0.03 -6.16
CA GLU A 113 44.21 0.36 -7.52
C GLU A 113 43.57 -0.80 -8.30
N GLU A 114 43.94 -2.04 -8.00
CA GLU A 114 43.32 -3.24 -8.58
C GLU A 114 41.87 -3.38 -8.12
N ASP A 115 41.60 -3.19 -6.82
CA ASP A 115 40.26 -3.24 -6.26
C ASP A 115 39.37 -2.11 -6.78
N ARG A 116 39.93 -0.89 -6.92
CA ARG A 116 39.25 0.23 -7.58
C ARG A 116 38.82 -0.12 -9.00
N ARG A 117 39.72 -0.71 -9.82
CA ARG A 117 39.38 -1.17 -11.18
C ARG A 117 38.30 -2.26 -11.18
N THR A 118 38.38 -3.18 -10.21
CA THR A 118 37.35 -4.23 -10.03
C THR A 118 36.00 -3.63 -9.74
N VAL A 119 35.93 -2.64 -8.83
CA VAL A 119 34.67 -1.92 -8.53
C VAL A 119 34.14 -1.18 -9.76
N LEU A 120 35.01 -0.49 -10.51
CA LEU A 120 34.61 0.18 -11.77
C LEU A 120 34.08 -0.80 -12.81
N GLY A 121 34.63 -2.01 -12.88
CA GLY A 121 34.13 -3.10 -13.70
C GLY A 121 32.73 -3.55 -13.29
N MET A 122 32.48 -3.73 -11.98
CA MET A 122 31.15 -4.04 -11.44
C MET A 122 30.14 -2.92 -11.73
N VAL A 123 30.56 -1.68 -11.55
CA VAL A 123 29.74 -0.50 -11.87
C VAL A 123 29.33 -0.50 -13.33
N LYS A 124 30.28 -0.72 -14.23
CA LYS A 124 30.01 -0.78 -15.67
C LYS A 124 29.04 -1.91 -16.06
N ALA A 125 29.11 -3.04 -15.36
CA ALA A 125 28.20 -4.16 -15.57
C ALA A 125 26.75 -3.87 -15.09
N HIS A 126 26.59 -3.17 -13.97
CA HIS A 126 25.27 -2.90 -13.39
C HIS A 126 24.63 -1.58 -13.86
N PHE A 127 25.44 -0.63 -14.36
CA PHE A 127 25.01 0.74 -14.66
C PHE A 127 25.59 1.20 -16.02
N ALA A 128 25.38 0.38 -17.05
CA ALA A 128 25.94 0.64 -18.38
C ALA A 128 25.53 1.99 -18.99
N ASP A 129 24.30 2.47 -18.64
CA ASP A 129 23.72 3.68 -19.22
C ASP A 129 23.94 4.93 -18.35
N LEU A 130 24.69 4.81 -17.24
CA LEU A 130 24.92 5.94 -16.33
C LEU A 130 26.30 6.55 -16.54
N GLU A 131 26.38 7.87 -16.39
CA GLU A 131 27.63 8.58 -16.25
C GLU A 131 28.23 8.30 -14.87
N VAL A 132 29.52 7.90 -14.85
CA VAL A 132 30.20 7.48 -13.61
C VAL A 132 31.21 8.55 -13.19
N GLU A 133 30.99 9.14 -12.02
CA GLU A 133 31.94 10.03 -11.34
C GLU A 133 32.67 9.23 -10.28
N ASP A 134 33.95 8.91 -10.56
CA ASP A 134 34.81 8.19 -9.62
C ASP A 134 35.65 9.15 -8.77
N ARG A 135 35.38 9.17 -7.47
CA ARG A 135 36.17 9.91 -6.44
C ARG A 135 36.66 8.99 -5.35
N LEU A 136 37.00 7.74 -5.69
CA LEU A 136 37.63 6.81 -4.76
C LEU A 136 39.10 7.19 -4.52
N LYS A 137 39.52 7.10 -3.27
CA LYS A 137 40.94 7.30 -2.86
C LYS A 137 41.52 5.96 -2.45
N ILE A 138 42.77 5.72 -2.86
CA ILE A 138 43.47 4.50 -2.45
C ILE A 138 44.05 4.72 -1.04
N THR A 139 43.72 3.78 -0.15
CA THR A 139 44.20 3.80 1.25
C THR A 139 44.32 2.37 1.72
N GLU A 140 45.53 2.00 2.16
CA GLU A 140 45.77 0.70 2.76
C GLU A 140 45.03 0.55 4.09
N GLY A 141 44.73 -0.70 4.46
CA GLY A 141 43.95 -1.01 5.64
C GLY A 141 42.47 -1.27 5.31
N GLY A 142 41.66 -1.43 6.31
CA GLY A 142 40.25 -1.75 6.16
C GLY A 142 39.93 -3.23 6.33
N PRO A 143 38.72 -3.66 5.96
CA PRO A 143 38.28 -5.05 6.04
C PRO A 143 39.09 -5.96 5.10
N PRO A 144 39.12 -7.28 5.32
CA PRO A 144 39.73 -8.23 4.38
C PRO A 144 39.16 -8.02 2.97
N ARG A 145 40.03 -8.07 1.95
CA ARG A 145 39.76 -7.75 0.55
C ARG A 145 38.50 -8.44 0.03
N GLU A 146 38.37 -9.74 0.26
CA GLU A 146 37.22 -10.53 -0.22
C GLU A 146 35.89 -10.08 0.44
N GLN A 147 35.91 -9.78 1.74
CA GLN A 147 34.74 -9.28 2.45
C GLN A 147 34.36 -7.90 1.96
N TRP A 148 35.33 -7.01 1.74
CA TRP A 148 35.10 -5.66 1.23
C TRP A 148 34.50 -5.71 -0.19
N LEU A 149 35.12 -6.46 -1.11
CA LEU A 149 34.60 -6.61 -2.49
C LEU A 149 33.24 -7.26 -2.51
N GLY A 150 32.97 -8.27 -1.68
CA GLY A 150 31.68 -8.89 -1.53
C GLY A 150 30.61 -7.90 -1.06
N ALA A 151 30.96 -7.07 -0.07
CA ALA A 151 30.05 -6.03 0.46
C ALA A 151 29.79 -4.93 -0.58
N VAL A 152 30.81 -4.46 -1.31
CA VAL A 152 30.66 -3.47 -2.39
C VAL A 152 29.79 -4.03 -3.52
N SER A 153 30.06 -5.27 -3.97
CA SER A 153 29.27 -5.93 -5.01
C SER A 153 27.81 -6.06 -4.60
N PHE A 154 27.54 -6.48 -3.38
CA PHE A 154 26.20 -6.58 -2.83
C PHE A 154 25.50 -5.19 -2.80
N GLY A 155 26.19 -4.16 -2.28
CA GLY A 155 25.67 -2.79 -2.23
C GLY A 155 25.35 -2.22 -3.62
N LEU A 156 26.23 -2.43 -4.61
CA LEU A 156 26.00 -2.02 -6.00
C LEU A 156 24.83 -2.75 -6.64
N LYS A 157 24.67 -4.04 -6.35
CA LYS A 157 23.51 -4.81 -6.81
C LYS A 157 22.21 -4.24 -6.25
N GLN A 158 22.14 -3.95 -4.94
CA GLN A 158 20.93 -3.34 -4.37
C GLN A 158 20.67 -1.95 -4.97
N LEU A 159 21.72 -1.12 -5.13
CA LEU A 159 21.60 0.20 -5.75
C LEU A 159 21.11 0.14 -7.20
N SER A 160 21.38 -0.95 -7.94
CA SER A 160 20.89 -1.12 -9.31
C SER A 160 19.37 -1.27 -9.41
N HIS A 161 18.71 -1.72 -8.34
CA HIS A 161 17.25 -1.79 -8.22
C HIS A 161 16.62 -0.44 -7.84
N LEU A 162 17.41 0.57 -7.46
CA LEU A 162 16.91 1.87 -7.08
C LEU A 162 16.85 2.83 -8.29
N LYS A 163 15.81 3.65 -8.35
CA LYS A 163 15.68 4.78 -9.27
C LYS A 163 16.66 5.89 -8.89
N GLN A 164 16.73 6.17 -7.59
CA GLN A 164 17.65 7.09 -6.95
C GLN A 164 17.96 6.62 -5.54
N GLY A 165 19.16 6.86 -5.05
CA GLY A 165 19.53 6.44 -3.70
C GLY A 165 21.03 6.28 -3.51
N SER A 166 21.40 5.64 -2.41
CA SER A 166 22.80 5.38 -2.05
C SER A 166 22.99 4.05 -1.34
N ALA A 167 24.15 3.43 -1.58
CA ALA A 167 24.68 2.33 -0.80
C ALA A 167 25.97 2.82 -0.13
N ARG A 168 26.07 2.70 1.19
CA ARG A 168 27.23 3.16 1.98
C ARG A 168 27.72 2.04 2.88
N LEU A 169 29.02 1.80 2.85
CA LEU A 169 29.70 0.89 3.75
C LEU A 169 30.51 1.69 4.76
N LEU A 170 30.42 1.29 6.02
CA LEU A 170 31.31 1.67 7.10
C LEU A 170 31.94 0.38 7.63
N ASN A 171 33.22 0.14 7.30
CA ASN A 171 33.88 -1.16 7.46
C ASN A 171 33.09 -2.25 6.70
N THR A 172 32.37 -3.11 7.42
CA THR A 172 31.47 -4.15 6.87
C THR A 172 29.99 -3.86 7.12
N GLY A 173 29.65 -2.69 7.68
CA GLY A 173 28.28 -2.27 7.91
C GLY A 173 27.68 -1.56 6.70
N LEU A 174 26.63 -2.11 6.11
CA LEU A 174 25.92 -1.57 4.95
C LEU A 174 24.72 -0.74 5.36
N LYS A 175 24.58 0.43 4.75
CA LYS A 175 23.34 1.23 4.73
C LYS A 175 22.89 1.37 3.31
N VAL A 176 21.59 1.17 3.05
CA VAL A 176 20.95 1.38 1.75
C VAL A 176 19.78 2.31 1.94
N ASP A 177 19.77 3.42 1.19
CA ASP A 177 18.72 4.42 1.24
C ASP A 177 18.27 4.75 -0.19
N GLY A 178 16.96 4.93 -0.41
CA GLY A 178 16.52 5.39 -1.72
C GLY A 178 15.08 5.02 -2.07
N GLU A 179 14.76 5.15 -3.35
CA GLU A 179 13.49 4.83 -3.97
C GLU A 179 13.69 3.74 -5.01
N ALA A 180 12.95 2.64 -4.90
CA ALA A 180 12.98 1.55 -5.86
C ALA A 180 12.46 2.00 -7.24
N ARG A 181 12.92 1.37 -8.32
CA ARG A 181 12.44 1.66 -9.69
C ARG A 181 11.04 1.15 -9.94
N SER A 182 10.70 0.01 -9.32
CA SER A 182 9.40 -0.65 -9.43
C SER A 182 9.03 -1.35 -8.12
N ALA A 183 7.76 -1.76 -7.99
CA ALA A 183 7.31 -2.57 -6.85
C ALA A 183 8.07 -3.90 -6.73
N SER A 184 8.39 -4.54 -7.87
CA SER A 184 9.18 -5.77 -7.90
C SER A 184 10.63 -5.55 -7.46
N ASP A 185 11.27 -4.45 -7.93
CA ASP A 185 12.61 -4.09 -7.46
C ASP A 185 12.65 -3.82 -5.95
N PHE A 186 11.60 -3.20 -5.40
CA PHE A 186 11.47 -3.00 -3.96
C PHE A 186 11.46 -4.33 -3.19
N VAL A 187 10.60 -5.27 -3.62
CA VAL A 187 10.51 -6.61 -3.00
C VAL A 187 11.84 -7.37 -3.10
N GLU A 188 12.55 -7.28 -4.23
CA GLU A 188 13.86 -7.92 -4.40
C GLU A 188 14.92 -7.34 -3.46
N VAL A 189 14.94 -6.01 -3.27
CA VAL A 189 15.85 -5.36 -2.31
C VAL A 189 15.52 -5.75 -0.88
N GLU A 190 14.26 -5.68 -0.45
CA GLU A 190 13.80 -6.09 0.87
C GLU A 190 14.20 -7.55 1.17
N LYS A 191 13.94 -8.44 0.23
CA LYS A 191 14.29 -9.85 0.32
C LYS A 191 15.81 -10.07 0.42
N ALA A 192 16.58 -9.31 -0.34
CA ALA A 192 18.05 -9.41 -0.32
C ALA A 192 18.64 -8.89 0.99
N LEU A 193 18.11 -7.77 1.54
CA LEU A 193 18.59 -7.18 2.80
C LEU A 193 18.19 -7.99 4.03
N SER A 194 17.06 -8.70 3.98
CA SER A 194 16.58 -9.59 5.06
C SER A 194 17.07 -11.03 4.93
N GLY A 195 17.66 -11.41 3.79
CA GLY A 195 18.11 -12.76 3.46
C GLY A 195 19.56 -13.06 3.86
N PRO A 196 20.16 -14.13 3.29
CA PRO A 196 21.55 -14.45 3.49
C PRO A 196 22.47 -13.34 2.94
N LEU A 197 23.33 -12.80 3.78
CA LEU A 197 24.29 -11.76 3.43
C LEU A 197 25.66 -12.34 3.07
N PRO A 198 26.48 -11.64 2.28
CA PRO A 198 27.88 -11.95 2.09
C PRO A 198 28.65 -12.07 3.42
N THR A 199 29.66 -12.90 3.48
CA THR A 199 30.46 -13.15 4.69
C THR A 199 30.98 -11.85 5.29
N GLY A 200 30.66 -11.63 6.56
CA GLY A 200 31.11 -10.45 7.32
C GLY A 200 30.30 -9.18 7.09
N LEU A 201 29.33 -9.18 6.15
CA LEU A 201 28.44 -8.04 5.92
C LEU A 201 27.34 -7.99 6.96
N ILE A 202 27.04 -6.79 7.46
CA ILE A 202 25.95 -6.49 8.39
C ILE A 202 25.11 -5.36 7.78
N VAL A 203 23.80 -5.50 7.72
CA VAL A 203 22.89 -4.39 7.38
C VAL A 203 22.69 -3.56 8.64
N LEU A 204 23.16 -2.30 8.62
CA LEU A 204 23.00 -1.36 9.74
C LEU A 204 21.66 -0.65 9.69
N ASN A 205 21.22 -0.32 8.50
CA ASN A 205 19.97 0.38 8.26
C ASN A 205 19.59 0.27 6.77
N ASP A 206 18.30 0.15 6.51
CA ASP A 206 17.67 0.24 5.19
C ASP A 206 16.50 1.21 5.25
N HIS A 207 16.55 2.23 4.39
CA HIS A 207 15.45 3.16 4.19
C HIS A 207 15.06 3.16 2.71
N VAL A 208 14.86 1.98 2.17
CA VAL A 208 14.36 1.83 0.81
C VAL A 208 12.84 2.01 0.82
N ARG A 209 12.37 2.83 -0.09
CA ARG A 209 10.93 3.08 -0.27
C ARG A 209 10.45 2.47 -1.58
N PRO A 210 9.22 1.96 -1.64
CA PRO A 210 8.62 1.58 -2.90
C PRO A 210 8.48 2.80 -3.83
N PRO A 211 8.29 2.58 -5.15
CA PRO A 211 8.19 3.67 -6.13
C PRO A 211 7.05 4.62 -5.79
N LEU A 212 7.24 5.90 -6.07
CA LEU A 212 6.19 6.91 -5.91
C LEU A 212 5.09 6.64 -6.94
N ALA A 213 3.86 6.49 -6.46
CA ALA A 213 2.66 6.41 -7.30
C ALA A 213 2.00 7.79 -7.38
N ASP A 214 1.84 8.31 -8.59
CA ASP A 214 1.16 9.59 -8.86
C ASP A 214 0.37 9.47 -10.19
N PRO A 215 -0.98 9.49 -10.14
CA PRO A 215 -1.81 9.55 -8.92
C PRO A 215 -1.74 8.25 -8.09
N TYR A 216 -1.94 8.37 -6.76
CA TYR A 216 -2.07 7.22 -5.87
C TYR A 216 -3.45 6.61 -6.04
N VAL A 217 -3.54 5.41 -6.60
CA VAL A 217 -4.81 4.77 -6.98
C VAL A 217 -5.06 3.49 -6.19
N PHE A 218 -6.32 3.25 -5.85
CA PHE A 218 -6.79 1.99 -5.29
C PHE A 218 -8.17 1.67 -5.86
N GLY A 219 -8.46 0.40 -6.08
CA GLY A 219 -9.75 -0.04 -6.57
C GLY A 219 -10.18 -1.37 -5.97
N ALA A 220 -11.50 -1.55 -5.82
CA ALA A 220 -12.10 -2.84 -5.55
C ALA A 220 -13.33 -3.04 -6.44
N SER A 221 -13.46 -4.23 -7.00
CA SER A 221 -14.59 -4.61 -7.87
C SER A 221 -15.25 -5.87 -7.32
N LEU A 222 -16.52 -5.73 -6.94
CA LEU A 222 -17.37 -6.81 -6.44
C LEU A 222 -18.20 -7.39 -7.58
N GLY A 223 -17.83 -8.57 -8.01
CA GLY A 223 -18.59 -9.39 -8.95
C GLY A 223 -19.35 -10.52 -8.28
N PRO A 224 -20.07 -11.34 -9.04
CA PRO A 224 -20.86 -12.46 -8.50
C PRO A 224 -19.98 -13.54 -7.83
N ASN A 225 -18.75 -13.75 -8.30
CA ASN A 225 -17.88 -14.83 -7.85
C ASN A 225 -16.57 -14.34 -7.23
N ALA A 226 -16.17 -13.09 -7.48
CA ALA A 226 -14.88 -12.57 -7.04
C ALA A 226 -14.97 -11.12 -6.55
N LEU A 227 -14.17 -10.82 -5.54
CA LEU A 227 -13.78 -9.47 -5.15
C LEU A 227 -12.33 -9.27 -5.59
N VAL A 228 -12.12 -8.37 -6.53
CA VAL A 228 -10.80 -8.04 -7.05
C VAL A 228 -10.32 -6.74 -6.40
N LEU A 229 -9.15 -6.79 -5.74
CA LEU A 229 -8.48 -5.62 -5.20
C LEU A 229 -7.33 -5.23 -6.14
N THR A 230 -7.27 -3.96 -6.54
CA THR A 230 -6.26 -3.45 -7.47
C THR A 230 -5.65 -2.16 -6.97
N GLY A 231 -4.57 -1.72 -7.62
CA GLY A 231 -3.94 -0.44 -7.33
C GLY A 231 -2.79 -0.51 -6.35
N THR A 232 -2.55 0.59 -5.63
CA THR A 232 -1.34 0.79 -4.84
C THR A 232 -1.62 0.76 -3.35
N VAL A 233 -0.74 0.11 -2.60
CA VAL A 233 -0.75 0.06 -1.12
C VAL A 233 0.62 0.43 -0.57
N PRO A 234 0.70 1.06 0.62
CA PRO A 234 1.98 1.62 1.11
C PRO A 234 2.94 0.57 1.68
N SER A 235 2.45 -0.59 2.11
CA SER A 235 3.27 -1.66 2.70
C SER A 235 2.59 -3.03 2.60
N GLU A 236 3.37 -4.11 2.76
CA GLU A 236 2.84 -5.48 2.82
C GLU A 236 1.93 -5.70 4.04
N ASP A 237 2.23 -5.07 5.17
CA ASP A 237 1.36 -5.13 6.36
C ASP A 237 -0.01 -4.54 6.03
N ARG A 238 -0.04 -3.37 5.38
CA ARG A 238 -1.30 -2.75 4.96
C ARG A 238 -2.05 -3.58 3.93
N ARG A 239 -1.34 -4.17 2.98
CA ARG A 239 -1.91 -5.12 2.01
C ARG A 239 -2.59 -6.29 2.71
N LYS A 240 -1.94 -6.87 3.73
CA LYS A 240 -2.49 -7.94 4.55
C LYS A 240 -3.73 -7.50 5.33
N GLU A 241 -3.67 -6.35 6.01
CA GLU A 241 -4.81 -5.78 6.75
C GLU A 241 -6.03 -5.57 5.86
N LEU A 242 -5.85 -5.02 4.64
CA LEU A 242 -6.93 -4.83 3.67
C LEU A 242 -7.53 -6.15 3.20
N LYS A 243 -6.70 -7.17 2.96
CA LYS A 243 -7.19 -8.52 2.63
C LYS A 243 -8.00 -9.14 3.77
N ASP A 244 -7.56 -8.96 5.00
CA ASP A 244 -8.26 -9.47 6.18
C ASP A 244 -9.57 -8.69 6.41
N LEU A 245 -9.58 -7.37 6.18
CA LEU A 245 -10.80 -6.57 6.18
C LEU A 245 -11.77 -7.02 5.08
N ALA A 246 -11.28 -7.20 3.85
CA ALA A 246 -12.09 -7.68 2.74
C ALA A 246 -12.73 -9.04 3.05
N ARG A 247 -11.98 -10.00 3.60
CA ARG A 247 -12.52 -11.30 4.02
C ARG A 247 -13.60 -11.20 5.10
N ARG A 248 -13.50 -10.23 6.01
CA ARG A 248 -14.55 -9.99 7.03
C ARG A 248 -15.81 -9.34 6.47
N LEU A 249 -15.67 -8.46 5.48
CA LEU A 249 -16.78 -7.73 4.90
C LEU A 249 -17.53 -8.51 3.81
N PHE A 250 -16.83 -9.40 3.11
CA PHE A 250 -17.35 -10.12 1.95
C PHE A 250 -17.24 -11.65 2.16
N GLU A 251 -18.32 -12.27 2.66
CA GLU A 251 -18.31 -13.67 3.09
C GLU A 251 -18.19 -14.69 1.94
N ARG A 252 -18.57 -14.35 0.72
CA ARG A 252 -18.76 -15.31 -0.38
C ARG A 252 -17.82 -15.20 -1.57
N PRO A 253 -17.43 -14.00 -2.09
CA PRO A 253 -16.61 -13.95 -3.29
C PRO A 253 -15.17 -14.39 -3.00
N MET A 254 -14.54 -15.06 -3.99
CA MET A 254 -13.12 -15.33 -3.96
C MET A 254 -12.37 -14.01 -3.98
N LEU A 255 -11.41 -13.82 -3.09
CA LEU A 255 -10.57 -12.62 -3.05
C LEU A 255 -9.39 -12.76 -4.03
N ASP A 256 -9.38 -11.91 -5.05
CA ASP A 256 -8.26 -11.76 -5.99
C ASP A 256 -7.47 -10.49 -5.66
N ASP A 257 -6.21 -10.67 -5.31
CA ASP A 257 -5.32 -9.60 -4.87
C ASP A 257 -4.33 -9.22 -5.97
N GLN A 258 -4.57 -8.11 -6.63
CA GLN A 258 -3.74 -7.51 -7.68
C GLN A 258 -3.12 -6.18 -7.22
N MET A 259 -3.06 -5.92 -5.91
CA MET A 259 -2.44 -4.72 -5.36
C MET A 259 -0.91 -4.75 -5.52
N GLN A 260 -0.32 -3.57 -5.67
CA GLN A 260 1.13 -3.37 -5.78
C GLN A 260 1.62 -2.42 -4.70
N LEU A 261 2.87 -2.56 -4.29
CA LEU A 261 3.49 -1.64 -3.33
C LEU A 261 3.86 -0.33 -4.00
N GLY A 262 3.57 0.78 -3.33
CA GLY A 262 3.94 2.12 -3.78
C GLY A 262 3.87 3.15 -2.66
N SER A 263 4.74 4.15 -2.73
CA SER A 263 4.74 5.30 -1.82
C SER A 263 3.85 6.44 -2.35
N GLY A 264 3.53 7.40 -1.49
CA GLY A 264 2.73 8.57 -1.88
C GLY A 264 1.26 8.48 -1.48
N ALA A 265 0.89 7.56 -0.60
CA ALA A 265 -0.47 7.51 -0.05
C ALA A 265 -0.85 8.86 0.58
N PRO A 266 -2.02 9.43 0.24
CA PRO A 266 -2.52 10.63 0.89
C PRO A 266 -2.72 10.42 2.39
N LYS A 267 -2.72 11.52 3.14
CA LYS A 267 -3.09 11.48 4.55
C LYS A 267 -4.50 10.88 4.70
N ASP A 268 -4.69 10.07 5.73
CA ASP A 268 -5.97 9.40 6.05
C ASP A 268 -6.49 8.47 4.92
N TRP A 269 -5.62 8.06 3.98
CA TRP A 269 -5.98 7.13 2.90
C TRP A 269 -6.53 5.80 3.42
N ASN A 270 -5.98 5.31 4.52
CA ASN A 270 -6.42 4.06 5.13
C ASN A 270 -7.90 4.10 5.52
N ASP A 271 -8.32 5.18 6.17
CA ASP A 271 -9.69 5.37 6.61
C ASP A 271 -10.64 5.53 5.42
N ALA A 272 -10.18 6.23 4.37
CA ALA A 272 -10.95 6.39 3.13
C ALA A 272 -11.19 5.04 2.42
N VAL A 273 -10.17 4.19 2.31
CA VAL A 273 -10.31 2.83 1.73
C VAL A 273 -11.24 1.97 2.58
N GLU A 274 -11.11 2.02 3.90
CA GLU A 274 -11.98 1.26 4.80
C GLU A 274 -13.44 1.68 4.67
N ALA A 275 -13.72 2.99 4.65
CA ALA A 275 -15.08 3.53 4.42
C ALA A 275 -15.65 3.09 3.07
N ALA A 276 -14.83 3.14 2.01
CA ALA A 276 -15.24 2.73 0.68
C ALA A 276 -15.51 1.22 0.57
N LEU A 277 -14.68 0.35 1.17
CA LEU A 277 -14.91 -1.09 1.23
C LEU A 277 -16.17 -1.45 2.02
N LYS A 278 -16.43 -0.77 3.17
CA LYS A 278 -17.67 -0.92 3.93
C LYS A 278 -18.89 -0.52 3.12
N ALA A 279 -18.80 0.54 2.32
CA ALA A 279 -19.87 0.96 1.42
C ALA A 279 -20.12 -0.08 0.32
N LEU A 280 -19.05 -0.59 -0.32
CA LEU A 280 -19.16 -1.61 -1.37
C LEU A 280 -19.75 -2.92 -0.85
N SER A 281 -19.45 -3.34 0.38
CA SER A 281 -19.95 -4.60 0.95
C SER A 281 -21.46 -4.65 1.14
N ARG A 282 -22.15 -3.51 1.05
CA ARG A 282 -23.61 -3.42 1.14
C ARG A 282 -24.32 -3.47 -0.22
N LEU A 283 -23.56 -3.54 -1.30
CA LEU A 283 -24.06 -3.66 -2.66
C LEU A 283 -24.05 -5.12 -3.11
N ASP A 284 -24.99 -5.48 -3.99
CA ASP A 284 -25.01 -6.80 -4.62
C ASP A 284 -23.83 -6.97 -5.61
N SER A 285 -23.47 -5.90 -6.28
CA SER A 285 -22.32 -5.80 -7.17
C SER A 285 -21.90 -4.35 -7.33
N GLY A 286 -20.66 -4.11 -7.69
CA GLY A 286 -20.19 -2.73 -7.87
C GLY A 286 -18.69 -2.60 -7.88
N ARG A 287 -18.23 -1.37 -7.93
CA ARG A 287 -16.83 -1.01 -7.87
C ARG A 287 -16.62 0.28 -7.09
N ILE A 288 -15.48 0.35 -6.45
CA ILE A 288 -14.94 1.59 -5.91
C ILE A 288 -13.63 1.90 -6.61
N ALA A 289 -13.34 3.18 -6.77
CA ALA A 289 -12.06 3.68 -7.25
C ALA A 289 -11.67 4.90 -6.42
N LEU A 290 -10.45 4.86 -5.89
CA LEU A 290 -9.80 5.99 -5.24
C LEU A 290 -8.68 6.46 -6.15
N SER A 291 -8.63 7.76 -6.43
CA SER A 291 -7.55 8.41 -7.18
C SER A 291 -7.18 9.71 -6.48
N GLY A 292 -6.00 9.74 -5.86
CA GLY A 292 -5.63 10.82 -4.96
C GLY A 292 -6.65 10.97 -3.83
N LEU A 293 -7.36 12.10 -3.80
CA LEU A 293 -8.38 12.43 -2.79
C LEU A 293 -9.83 12.21 -3.28
N ALA A 294 -10.01 11.69 -4.49
CA ALA A 294 -11.33 11.41 -5.05
C ALA A 294 -11.70 9.95 -4.87
N VAL A 295 -12.91 9.70 -4.36
CA VAL A 295 -13.51 8.38 -4.18
C VAL A 295 -14.73 8.27 -5.07
N THR A 296 -14.77 7.26 -5.92
CA THR A 296 -15.93 6.95 -6.76
C THR A 296 -16.50 5.60 -6.35
N ILE A 297 -17.82 5.52 -6.19
CA ILE A 297 -18.53 4.27 -5.98
C ILE A 297 -19.64 4.11 -7.01
N GLU A 298 -19.68 2.97 -7.65
CA GLU A 298 -20.72 2.59 -8.61
C GLU A 298 -21.20 1.19 -8.28
N GLY A 299 -22.50 0.93 -8.45
CA GLY A 299 -22.99 -0.41 -8.23
C GLY A 299 -24.50 -0.56 -8.18
N LEU A 300 -24.92 -1.77 -7.83
CA LEU A 300 -26.31 -2.16 -7.70
C LEU A 300 -26.61 -2.51 -6.23
N ALA A 301 -27.48 -1.75 -5.62
CA ALA A 301 -28.01 -2.04 -4.28
C ALA A 301 -29.22 -2.98 -4.35
N PRO A 302 -29.48 -3.79 -3.30
CA PRO A 302 -30.66 -4.66 -3.24
C PRO A 302 -31.99 -3.89 -3.27
N ASP A 303 -32.01 -2.67 -2.72
CA ASP A 303 -33.19 -1.81 -2.66
C ASP A 303 -32.80 -0.32 -2.58
N LYS A 304 -33.81 0.58 -2.75
CA LYS A 304 -33.62 2.04 -2.70
C LYS A 304 -33.13 2.54 -1.34
N GLY A 305 -33.64 1.96 -0.25
CA GLY A 305 -33.23 2.35 1.11
C GLY A 305 -31.75 2.09 1.35
N THR A 306 -31.27 0.93 0.93
CA THR A 306 -29.86 0.56 0.98
C THR A 306 -29.00 1.49 0.12
N ALA A 307 -29.41 1.83 -1.11
CA ALA A 307 -28.69 2.78 -1.97
C ALA A 307 -28.48 4.15 -1.28
N VAL A 308 -29.55 4.70 -0.70
CA VAL A 308 -29.50 5.98 0.03
C VAL A 308 -28.61 5.87 1.28
N ALA A 309 -28.75 4.77 2.04
CA ALA A 309 -27.96 4.54 3.25
C ALA A 309 -26.47 4.42 2.96
N VAL A 310 -26.09 3.74 1.88
CA VAL A 310 -24.68 3.60 1.45
C VAL A 310 -24.10 4.97 1.09
N SER A 311 -24.81 5.78 0.30
CA SER A 311 -24.35 7.13 -0.07
C SER A 311 -24.17 8.04 1.16
N TYR A 312 -25.14 8.01 2.09
CA TYR A 312 -25.06 8.80 3.32
C TYR A 312 -23.89 8.36 4.21
N GLN A 313 -23.73 7.04 4.40
CA GLN A 313 -22.68 6.47 5.23
C GLN A 313 -21.29 6.75 4.66
N LEU A 314 -21.11 6.59 3.35
CA LEU A 314 -19.83 6.88 2.69
C LEU A 314 -19.41 8.34 2.95
N LYS A 315 -20.33 9.30 2.73
CA LYS A 315 -20.05 10.74 2.98
C LYS A 315 -19.71 11.05 4.43
N ARG A 316 -20.37 10.37 5.37
CA ARG A 316 -20.12 10.55 6.80
C ARG A 316 -18.78 9.97 7.26
N ASP A 317 -18.42 8.78 6.73
CA ASP A 317 -17.27 8.00 7.19
C ASP A 317 -15.98 8.35 6.43
N LEU A 318 -16.08 9.08 5.30
CA LEU A 318 -14.90 9.57 4.58
C LEU A 318 -14.21 10.68 5.36
N PRO A 319 -12.86 10.66 5.43
CA PRO A 319 -12.08 11.78 5.99
C PRO A 319 -12.34 13.09 5.23
N ALA A 320 -12.28 14.22 5.92
CA ALA A 320 -12.66 15.53 5.40
C ALA A 320 -11.90 15.99 4.14
N LEU A 321 -10.71 15.44 3.91
CA LEU A 321 -9.90 15.74 2.71
C LEU A 321 -10.40 15.03 1.45
N PHE A 322 -11.22 13.98 1.59
CA PHE A 322 -11.69 13.19 0.47
C PHE A 322 -13.05 13.66 -0.03
N SER A 323 -13.24 13.59 -1.33
CA SER A 323 -14.52 13.83 -2.00
C SER A 323 -15.10 12.52 -2.51
N SER A 324 -16.45 12.37 -2.50
CA SER A 324 -17.13 11.21 -3.07
C SER A 324 -17.98 11.56 -4.28
N SER A 325 -18.02 10.63 -5.25
CA SER A 325 -18.96 10.61 -6.36
C SER A 325 -19.63 9.25 -6.40
N GLU A 326 -20.97 9.24 -6.39
CA GLU A 326 -21.75 8.02 -6.25
C GLU A 326 -22.67 7.82 -7.46
N SER A 327 -22.70 6.58 -7.98
CA SER A 327 -23.63 6.13 -9.02
C SER A 327 -24.20 4.77 -8.63
N ILE A 328 -25.14 4.77 -7.65
CA ILE A 328 -25.73 3.55 -7.10
C ILE A 328 -27.12 3.37 -7.66
N LYS A 329 -27.32 2.32 -8.43
CA LYS A 329 -28.63 1.84 -8.89
C LYS A 329 -29.21 0.87 -7.84
N TRP A 330 -30.51 0.62 -7.90
CA TRP A 330 -31.16 -0.35 -7.03
C TRP A 330 -32.12 -1.21 -7.83
N LYS A 331 -32.45 -2.39 -7.28
CA LYS A 331 -33.48 -3.25 -7.83
C LYS A 331 -34.85 -2.67 -7.45
N GLU A 332 -35.73 -2.45 -8.44
CA GLU A 332 -37.12 -2.11 -8.17
C GLU A 332 -37.84 -3.35 -7.62
N ALA A 333 -38.58 -3.17 -6.53
CA ALA A 333 -39.39 -4.24 -6.00
C ALA A 333 -40.45 -4.63 -7.04
N ASP A 334 -40.53 -5.91 -7.39
CA ASP A 334 -41.53 -6.43 -8.29
C ASP A 334 -42.91 -6.36 -7.58
N VAL A 335 -43.63 -5.25 -7.80
CA VAL A 335 -44.94 -4.97 -7.17
C VAL A 335 -46.04 -5.79 -7.85
N THR A 336 -45.74 -6.47 -8.99
CA THR A 336 -46.73 -7.20 -9.78
C THR A 336 -47.25 -8.49 -9.13
N GLY A 337 -46.51 -9.06 -8.15
CA GLY A 337 -46.92 -10.29 -7.46
C GLY A 337 -47.95 -10.13 -6.34
N ARG A 338 -48.14 -8.90 -5.81
CA ARG A 338 -48.99 -8.69 -4.62
C ARG A 338 -50.36 -8.06 -4.93
N ALA A 339 -50.55 -7.46 -6.10
CA ALA A 339 -51.83 -6.89 -6.52
C ALA A 339 -52.83 -7.95 -7.03
N GLY A 340 -52.34 -9.13 -7.42
CA GLY A 340 -53.22 -10.24 -7.90
C GLY A 340 -53.91 -11.05 -6.80
N MET A 341 -53.57 -10.86 -5.53
CA MET A 341 -54.08 -11.71 -4.43
C MET A 341 -55.13 -11.03 -3.55
N LEU A 342 -55.53 -9.78 -3.86
CA LEU A 342 -56.49 -9.00 -3.07
C LEU A 342 -57.82 -8.70 -3.77
N LEU A 343 -58.05 -9.24 -4.97
CA LEU A 343 -59.34 -9.10 -5.67
C LEU A 343 -59.81 -10.45 -6.20
N ALA A 344 -60.08 -11.40 -5.30
CA ALA A 344 -61.03 -12.47 -5.57
C ALA A 344 -62.38 -11.99 -5.08
N PRO A 345 -63.40 -11.80 -5.97
CA PRO A 345 -64.74 -11.50 -5.53
C PRO A 345 -65.32 -12.71 -4.81
N GLN A 346 -65.73 -12.51 -3.57
CA GLN A 346 -66.52 -13.49 -2.82
C GLN A 346 -67.84 -13.66 -3.53
N SER A 347 -68.09 -14.84 -4.11
CA SER A 347 -69.38 -15.27 -4.55
C SER A 347 -70.25 -15.45 -3.32
N LYS A 348 -71.30 -14.60 -3.20
CA LYS A 348 -72.45 -14.80 -2.33
C LYS A 348 -73.37 -15.79 -3.02
N ASP A 349 -73.46 -16.99 -2.48
CA ASP A 349 -74.59 -17.89 -2.74
C ASP A 349 -75.88 -17.31 -2.13
N GLY A 350 -76.94 -17.30 -2.91
CA GLY A 350 -78.22 -16.86 -2.48
C GLY A 350 -79.26 -16.99 -3.59
N ASP A 351 -79.72 -18.18 -3.82
CA ASP A 351 -81.10 -18.77 -4.01
C ASP A 351 -82.21 -18.00 -4.74
N THR A 352 -82.85 -18.81 -5.61
CA THR A 352 -84.26 -18.80 -6.09
C THR A 352 -84.69 -17.84 -7.16
N ASP A 353 -85.12 -18.43 -8.22
CA ASP A 353 -86.47 -18.64 -8.82
C ASP A 353 -86.76 -17.99 -10.18
N SER A 354 -87.15 -18.89 -11.07
CA SER A 354 -88.06 -18.88 -12.19
C SER A 354 -88.31 -17.64 -13.06
N GLY A 355 -88.21 -17.87 -14.38
CA GLY A 355 -88.98 -17.05 -15.34
C GLY A 355 -88.47 -17.04 -16.78
N THR A 356 -88.94 -18.01 -17.53
CA THR A 356 -89.27 -18.10 -18.94
C THR A 356 -89.15 -16.84 -19.84
N ALA A 357 -88.55 -16.94 -20.98
CA ALA A 357 -88.98 -16.70 -22.34
C ALA A 357 -88.00 -15.99 -23.31
N THR A 358 -87.69 -16.70 -24.32
CA THR A 358 -87.80 -16.37 -25.76
C THR A 358 -87.15 -15.09 -26.33
N GLY A 359 -86.19 -15.25 -27.27
CA GLY A 359 -85.95 -14.25 -28.26
C GLY A 359 -84.51 -14.28 -28.86
N ALA A 360 -84.32 -15.04 -29.92
CA ALA A 360 -83.17 -14.94 -30.82
C ALA A 360 -83.53 -14.03 -32.00
N PRO A 361 -82.57 -13.82 -32.99
CA PRO A 361 -81.52 -12.83 -33.07
C PRO A 361 -81.83 -11.73 -34.14
N PRO A 362 -81.00 -10.91 -34.67
CA PRO A 362 -80.16 -11.27 -35.83
C PRO A 362 -78.81 -10.63 -35.96
N SER A 363 -77.95 -11.34 -36.69
CA SER A 363 -76.76 -11.01 -37.38
C SER A 363 -76.81 -9.81 -38.35
N VAL A 364 -75.77 -8.98 -38.45
CA VAL A 364 -75.45 -8.26 -39.68
C VAL A 364 -73.93 -8.19 -39.85
N HIS A 365 -73.59 -8.53 -41.05
CA HIS A 365 -72.34 -8.65 -41.76
C HIS A 365 -71.57 -7.34 -42.07
N LEU A 366 -70.24 -7.50 -42.31
CA LEU A 366 -69.38 -6.91 -43.32
C LEU A 366 -68.96 -5.43 -43.20
N LYS A 367 -67.75 -5.12 -43.26
CA LYS A 367 -66.95 -4.96 -44.50
C LYS A 367 -65.51 -4.55 -44.25
N THR A 368 -64.65 -5.20 -44.98
CA THR A 368 -63.24 -4.92 -45.33
C THR A 368 -63.00 -3.58 -46.03
N ALA A 369 -61.85 -2.97 -45.88
CA ALA A 369 -60.96 -2.32 -46.88
C ALA A 369 -59.69 -1.83 -46.20
N HIS A 370 -58.48 -2.25 -46.47
CA HIS A 370 -57.59 -2.06 -47.61
C HIS A 370 -57.06 -0.63 -47.74
N GLY A 371 -55.71 -0.56 -47.79
CA GLY A 371 -54.86 0.47 -48.43
C GLY A 371 -54.11 1.31 -47.39
N GLY A 372 -52.76 1.33 -47.24
CA GLY A 372 -51.77 1.36 -48.27
C GLY A 372 -51.12 2.74 -48.27
N SER A 373 -49.97 2.85 -47.79
CA SER A 373 -48.74 3.52 -48.29
C SER A 373 -47.71 3.58 -47.18
#